data_cc2bab591e49c60ef47ae89db35ca2cf
#
_entry.id   cc2bab591e49c60ef47ae89db35ca2cf
#
_cell.length_a   1.000
_cell.length_b   1.000
_cell.length_c   1.000
_cell.angle_alpha   90.00
_cell.angle_beta   90.00
_cell.angle_gamma   90.00
#
_symmetry.space_group_name_H-M   'P 1'
#
loop_
_entity.id
_entity.type
_entity.pdbx_description
1 polymer ?
#
loop_
_entity_poly.entity_id
_entity_poly.type
_entity_poly.pdbx_seq_one_letter_code
_entity_poly.pdbx_strand_id
1 'polypeptide(L)'
;AMEQMFQATSDMIDKRMRATWQTSTEVAGVCHVLAQHYTKLKPDQATLAGLVHLIGVLPILRYVEDQDIQISSIMLDNVVDELHPKIGATILKKWDFPKELQNVPLEYANFNREVPAADYADLVMVANLQLVAGSEHPWTEMDWTKISAFDRLGLDPNIDMSEEEDLNAQM
;
A
#
# COMPACT_ATOMS: atom_id res chain seq x y z
N ALA A 1 -9.54 -23.78 -26.98
CA ALA A 1 -10.06 -23.63 -25.62
C ALA A 1 -8.95 -23.38 -24.61
N MET A 2 -7.83 -24.10 -24.64
CA MET A 2 -6.70 -23.88 -23.72
C MET A 2 -6.03 -22.51 -23.94
N GLU A 3 -5.87 -22.08 -25.19
CA GLU A 3 -5.27 -20.79 -25.52
C GLU A 3 -6.09 -19.61 -25.01
N GLN A 4 -7.42 -19.70 -25.06
CA GLN A 4 -8.30 -18.64 -24.56
C GLN A 4 -8.28 -18.54 -23.03
N MET A 5 -8.19 -19.67 -22.34
CA MET A 5 -8.05 -19.72 -20.89
C MET A 5 -6.69 -19.16 -20.44
N PHE A 6 -5.64 -19.45 -21.18
CA PHE A 6 -4.29 -18.91 -20.98
C PHE A 6 -4.28 -17.39 -21.11
N GLN A 7 -4.88 -16.87 -22.18
CA GLN A 7 -4.95 -15.43 -22.42
C GLN A 7 -5.77 -14.71 -21.36
N ALA A 8 -6.89 -15.30 -20.91
CA ALA A 8 -7.73 -14.70 -19.87
C ALA A 8 -6.98 -14.58 -18.54
N THR A 9 -6.22 -15.62 -18.15
CA THR A 9 -5.41 -15.61 -16.94
C THR A 9 -4.27 -14.59 -17.07
N SER A 10 -3.58 -14.57 -18.21
CA SER A 10 -2.49 -13.61 -18.47
C SER A 10 -2.98 -12.18 -18.47
N ASP A 11 -4.16 -11.91 -19.05
CA ASP A 11 -4.75 -10.57 -19.05
C ASP A 11 -5.12 -10.13 -17.63
N MET A 12 -5.68 -11.01 -16.82
CA MET A 12 -6.01 -10.72 -15.42
C MET A 12 -4.75 -10.42 -14.62
N ILE A 13 -3.71 -11.23 -14.78
CA ILE A 13 -2.42 -11.04 -14.09
C ILE A 13 -1.78 -9.71 -14.53
N ASP A 14 -1.76 -9.43 -15.83
CA ASP A 14 -1.19 -8.19 -16.37
C ASP A 14 -1.90 -6.97 -15.81
N LYS A 15 -3.24 -6.98 -15.77
CA LYS A 15 -4.02 -5.89 -15.17
C LYS A 15 -3.68 -5.70 -13.69
N ARG A 16 -3.52 -6.77 -12.95
CA ARG A 16 -3.19 -6.71 -11.52
C ARG A 16 -1.79 -6.19 -11.29
N MET A 17 -0.82 -6.58 -12.11
CA MET A 17 0.54 -6.04 -12.04
C MET A 17 0.55 -4.54 -12.28
N ARG A 18 -0.18 -4.07 -13.29
CA ARG A 18 -0.30 -2.63 -13.58
C ARG A 18 -1.00 -1.89 -12.46
N ALA A 19 -2.10 -2.44 -11.92
CA ALA A 19 -2.82 -1.83 -10.80
C ALA A 19 -1.94 -1.75 -9.55
N THR A 20 -1.15 -2.79 -9.27
CA THR A 20 -0.21 -2.81 -8.15
C THR A 20 0.85 -1.72 -8.32
N TRP A 21 1.43 -1.60 -9.50
CA TRP A 21 2.41 -0.57 -9.82
C TRP A 21 1.82 0.83 -9.68
N GLN A 22 0.62 1.04 -10.23
CA GLN A 22 -0.07 2.32 -10.15
C GLN A 22 -0.35 2.71 -8.69
N THR A 23 -0.89 1.79 -7.89
CA THR A 23 -1.14 2.04 -6.46
C THR A 23 0.17 2.37 -5.74
N SER A 24 1.23 1.62 -5.98
CA SER A 24 2.52 1.85 -5.33
C SER A 24 3.08 3.24 -5.66
N THR A 25 2.98 3.69 -6.90
CA THR A 25 3.46 5.02 -7.30
C THR A 25 2.61 6.14 -6.72
N GLU A 26 1.30 5.98 -6.68
CA GLU A 26 0.40 6.95 -6.07
C GLU A 26 0.63 7.07 -4.56
N VAL A 27 0.75 5.94 -3.88
CA VAL A 27 1.04 5.90 -2.44
C VAL A 27 2.41 6.54 -2.17
N ALA A 28 3.42 6.25 -2.99
CA ALA A 28 4.75 6.85 -2.84
C ALA A 28 4.71 8.37 -2.92
N GLY A 29 3.94 8.92 -3.86
CA GLY A 29 3.78 10.36 -4.00
C GLY A 29 3.13 11.00 -2.78
N VAL A 30 2.07 10.41 -2.27
CA VAL A 30 1.39 10.88 -1.05
C VAL A 30 2.31 10.77 0.16
N CYS A 31 3.04 9.66 0.30
CA CYS A 31 4.01 9.47 1.39
C CYS A 31 5.08 10.56 1.41
N HIS A 32 5.59 10.94 0.25
CA HIS A 32 6.58 12.03 0.14
C HIS A 32 6.02 13.33 0.71
N VAL A 33 4.83 13.71 0.29
CA VAL A 33 4.16 14.94 0.74
C VAL A 33 3.87 14.88 2.25
N LEU A 34 3.33 13.77 2.74
CA LEU A 34 3.04 13.60 4.16
C LEU A 34 4.31 13.69 5.01
N ALA A 35 5.39 13.05 4.58
CA ALA A 35 6.66 13.10 5.31
C ALA A 35 7.20 14.52 5.38
N GLN A 36 7.12 15.26 4.27
CA GLN A 36 7.65 16.61 4.16
C GLN A 36 6.89 17.62 5.03
N HIS A 37 5.56 17.51 5.06
CA HIS A 37 4.70 18.54 5.69
C HIS A 37 4.28 18.20 7.12
N TYR A 38 4.22 16.93 7.50
CA TYR A 38 3.62 16.53 8.79
C TYR A 38 4.57 15.76 9.71
N THR A 39 5.80 15.46 9.26
CA THR A 39 6.75 14.68 10.06
C THR A 39 8.17 15.22 9.92
N LYS A 40 9.07 14.67 10.74
CA LYS A 40 10.52 14.84 10.59
C LYS A 40 11.18 13.65 9.87
N LEU A 41 10.37 12.73 9.37
CA LEU A 41 10.86 11.59 8.61
C LEU A 41 11.38 12.06 7.25
N LYS A 42 12.25 11.26 6.65
CA LYS A 42 12.90 11.60 5.38
C LYS A 42 11.93 11.37 4.22
N PRO A 43 11.59 12.42 3.42
CA PRO A 43 10.65 12.26 2.30
C PRO A 43 11.09 11.21 1.27
N ASP A 44 12.39 11.09 0.98
CA ASP A 44 12.90 10.10 0.05
C ASP A 44 12.71 8.68 0.55
N GLN A 45 12.91 8.45 1.85
CA GLN A 45 12.64 7.16 2.47
C GLN A 45 11.14 6.85 2.48
N ALA A 46 10.30 7.85 2.69
CA ALA A 46 8.85 7.70 2.65
C ALA A 46 8.37 7.31 1.24
N THR A 47 8.95 7.93 0.21
CA THR A 47 8.68 7.58 -1.18
C THR A 47 9.03 6.11 -1.43
N LEU A 48 10.21 5.69 -0.99
CA LEU A 48 10.66 4.31 -1.15
C LEU A 48 9.74 3.34 -0.40
N ALA A 49 9.31 3.69 0.82
CA ALA A 49 8.36 2.87 1.58
C ALA A 49 7.06 2.65 0.80
N GLY A 50 6.52 3.69 0.18
CA GLY A 50 5.34 3.59 -0.67
C GLY A 50 5.56 2.71 -1.88
N LEU A 51 6.71 2.85 -2.55
CA LEU A 51 7.03 2.06 -3.74
C LEU A 51 7.14 0.56 -3.44
N VAL A 52 7.61 0.18 -2.26
CA VAL A 52 7.91 -1.23 -1.95
C VAL A 52 6.87 -1.90 -1.06
N HIS A 53 5.86 -1.17 -0.58
CA HIS A 53 4.91 -1.78 0.37
C HIS A 53 4.12 -2.96 -0.21
N LEU A 54 3.93 -3.00 -1.53
CA LEU A 54 3.24 -4.09 -2.23
C LEU A 54 4.19 -5.01 -3.00
N ILE A 55 5.49 -4.95 -2.74
CA ILE A 55 6.47 -5.70 -3.52
C ILE A 55 6.22 -7.23 -3.47
N GLY A 56 5.65 -7.72 -2.37
CA GLY A 56 5.31 -9.13 -2.22
C GLY A 56 4.18 -9.61 -3.13
N VAL A 57 3.40 -8.68 -3.71
CA VAL A 57 2.33 -9.04 -4.64
C VAL A 57 2.89 -9.61 -5.95
N LEU A 58 3.99 -9.06 -6.43
CA LEU A 58 4.56 -9.42 -7.74
C LEU A 58 4.97 -10.89 -7.85
N PRO A 59 5.70 -11.48 -6.88
CA PRO A 59 6.03 -12.90 -6.95
C PRO A 59 4.81 -13.81 -6.93
N ILE A 60 3.75 -13.45 -6.23
CA ILE A 60 2.51 -14.23 -6.19
C ILE A 60 1.87 -14.26 -7.58
N LEU A 61 1.72 -13.08 -8.20
CA LEU A 61 1.14 -12.97 -9.53
C LEU A 61 1.99 -13.72 -10.56
N ARG A 62 3.31 -13.60 -10.46
CA ARG A 62 4.25 -14.29 -11.35
C ARG A 62 4.14 -15.82 -11.20
N TYR A 63 4.03 -16.30 -9.97
CA TYR A 63 3.86 -17.71 -9.69
C TYR A 63 2.57 -18.26 -10.30
N VAL A 64 1.46 -17.55 -10.12
CA VAL A 64 0.17 -17.94 -10.69
C VAL A 64 0.25 -18.03 -12.21
N GLU A 65 0.92 -17.08 -12.85
CA GLU A 65 1.13 -17.06 -14.30
C GLU A 65 2.01 -18.20 -14.77
N ASP A 66 3.19 -18.38 -14.15
CA ASP A 66 4.19 -19.37 -14.56
C ASP A 66 3.71 -20.79 -14.36
N GLN A 67 2.91 -21.04 -13.31
CA GLN A 67 2.36 -22.38 -13.02
C GLN A 67 0.99 -22.61 -13.66
N ASP A 68 0.49 -21.64 -14.42
CA ASP A 68 -0.80 -21.72 -15.11
C ASP A 68 -1.94 -22.13 -14.16
N ILE A 69 -1.98 -21.50 -12.99
CA ILE A 69 -2.98 -21.80 -11.97
C ILE A 69 -4.31 -21.15 -12.36
N GLN A 70 -5.37 -21.96 -12.43
CA GLN A 70 -6.72 -21.49 -12.67
C GLN A 70 -7.32 -21.02 -11.35
N ILE A 71 -7.49 -19.72 -11.21
CA ILE A 71 -7.95 -19.11 -9.96
C ILE A 71 -8.92 -17.97 -10.27
N SER A 72 -10.01 -17.88 -9.49
CA SER A 72 -10.94 -16.77 -9.63
C SER A 72 -10.33 -15.45 -9.13
N SER A 73 -10.87 -14.34 -9.60
CA SER A 73 -10.43 -13.02 -9.16
C SER A 73 -10.54 -12.84 -7.64
N ILE A 74 -11.65 -13.32 -7.05
CA ILE A 74 -11.87 -13.21 -5.61
C ILE A 74 -10.87 -14.05 -4.81
N MET A 75 -10.62 -15.29 -5.25
CA MET A 75 -9.63 -16.14 -4.58
C MET A 75 -8.22 -15.57 -4.69
N LEU A 76 -7.88 -15.01 -5.85
CA LEU A 76 -6.56 -14.39 -6.04
C LEU A 76 -6.40 -13.19 -5.11
N ASP A 77 -7.42 -12.34 -4.97
CA ASP A 77 -7.40 -11.23 -4.01
C ASP A 77 -7.13 -11.72 -2.59
N ASN A 78 -7.81 -12.78 -2.16
CA ASN A 78 -7.64 -13.33 -0.81
C ASN A 78 -6.22 -13.88 -0.59
N VAL A 79 -5.68 -14.58 -1.58
CA VAL A 79 -4.31 -15.14 -1.51
C VAL A 79 -3.28 -14.00 -1.45
N VAL A 80 -3.44 -12.99 -2.30
CA VAL A 80 -2.55 -11.83 -2.32
C VAL A 80 -2.58 -11.09 -0.99
N ASP A 81 -3.78 -10.79 -0.49
CA ASP A 81 -3.93 -10.05 0.77
C ASP A 81 -3.32 -10.79 1.96
N GLU A 82 -3.44 -12.12 1.98
CA GLU A 82 -2.90 -12.94 3.06
C GLU A 82 -1.38 -13.09 3.01
N LEU A 83 -0.81 -13.28 1.82
CA LEU A 83 0.59 -13.69 1.66
C LEU A 83 1.56 -12.55 1.37
N HIS A 84 1.11 -11.48 0.68
CA HIS A 84 2.04 -10.46 0.22
C HIS A 84 2.78 -9.74 1.35
N PRO A 85 2.18 -9.48 2.54
CA PRO A 85 2.91 -8.78 3.59
C PRO A 85 4.16 -9.53 4.06
N LYS A 86 4.05 -10.82 4.29
CA LYS A 86 5.18 -11.67 4.71
C LYS A 86 6.23 -11.82 3.62
N ILE A 87 5.79 -12.02 2.39
CA ILE A 87 6.69 -12.12 1.23
C ILE A 87 7.43 -10.80 1.04
N GLY A 88 6.72 -9.69 1.10
CA GLY A 88 7.31 -8.37 0.95
C GLY A 88 8.36 -8.08 2.02
N ALA A 89 8.04 -8.34 3.29
CA ALA A 89 8.98 -8.16 4.39
C ALA A 89 10.22 -9.03 4.21
N THR A 90 10.05 -10.27 3.76
CA THR A 90 11.17 -11.19 3.50
C THR A 90 12.07 -10.67 2.38
N ILE A 91 11.48 -10.14 1.29
CA ILE A 91 12.23 -9.56 0.17
C ILE A 91 13.06 -8.37 0.65
N LEU A 92 12.45 -7.44 1.39
CA LEU A 92 13.14 -6.24 1.86
C LEU A 92 14.27 -6.59 2.81
N LYS A 93 14.09 -7.59 3.65
CA LYS A 93 15.14 -8.07 4.54
C LYS A 93 16.30 -8.70 3.75
N LYS A 94 15.99 -9.53 2.75
CA LYS A 94 17.01 -10.16 1.89
C LYS A 94 17.80 -9.15 1.07
N TRP A 95 17.14 -8.08 0.62
CA TRP A 95 17.77 -7.02 -0.15
C TRP A 95 18.45 -5.97 0.73
N ASP A 96 18.53 -6.21 2.03
CA ASP A 96 19.20 -5.37 3.00
C ASP A 96 18.69 -3.91 2.98
N PHE A 97 17.38 -3.76 2.89
CA PHE A 97 16.74 -2.45 3.01
C PHE A 97 16.91 -1.90 4.43
N PRO A 98 16.85 -0.58 4.62
CA PRO A 98 16.83 0.00 5.96
C PRO A 98 15.78 -0.66 6.85
N LYS A 99 16.13 -0.90 8.11
CA LYS A 99 15.26 -1.62 9.06
C LYS A 99 13.89 -0.97 9.20
N GLU A 100 13.86 0.36 9.18
CA GLU A 100 12.61 1.13 9.27
C GLU A 100 11.67 0.92 8.09
N LEU A 101 12.15 0.35 6.99
CA LEU A 101 11.33 0.00 5.83
C LEU A 101 10.95 -1.47 5.77
N GLN A 102 11.71 -2.35 6.44
CA GLN A 102 11.53 -3.79 6.34
C GLN A 102 10.17 -4.27 6.85
N ASN A 103 9.60 -3.61 7.85
CA ASN A 103 8.31 -3.99 8.43
C ASN A 103 7.11 -3.31 7.76
N VAL A 104 7.33 -2.38 6.84
CA VAL A 104 6.24 -1.63 6.19
C VAL A 104 5.21 -2.55 5.55
N PRO A 105 5.59 -3.58 4.77
CA PRO A 105 4.59 -4.49 4.18
C PRO A 105 3.70 -5.20 5.22
N LEU A 106 4.23 -5.48 6.41
CA LEU A 106 3.48 -6.15 7.48
C LEU A 106 2.58 -5.19 8.26
N GLU A 107 2.97 -3.92 8.36
CA GLU A 107 2.36 -2.98 9.30
C GLU A 107 1.43 -1.95 8.67
N TYR A 108 1.56 -1.66 7.37
CA TYR A 108 0.81 -0.56 6.74
C TYR A 108 -0.72 -0.76 6.77
N ALA A 109 -1.21 -1.99 6.87
CA ALA A 109 -2.63 -2.31 6.94
C ALA A 109 -3.04 -2.85 8.31
N ASN A 110 -2.14 -2.81 9.31
CA ASN A 110 -2.46 -3.16 10.69
C ASN A 110 -3.03 -1.92 11.39
N PHE A 111 -4.33 -1.69 11.23
CA PHE A 111 -5.00 -0.47 11.71
C PHE A 111 -5.11 -0.39 13.23
N ASN A 112 -4.82 -1.47 13.96
CA ASN A 112 -4.81 -1.51 15.41
C ASN A 112 -3.43 -1.28 16.02
N ARG A 113 -2.43 -0.99 15.19
CA ARG A 113 -1.06 -0.79 15.67
C ARG A 113 -0.94 0.42 16.59
N GLU A 114 -0.11 0.26 17.60
CA GLU A 114 0.25 1.34 18.52
C GLU A 114 1.77 1.43 18.57
N VAL A 115 2.31 2.59 18.20
CA VAL A 115 3.76 2.85 18.25
C VAL A 115 3.98 4.23 18.87
N PRO A 116 5.16 4.45 19.51
CA PRO A 116 5.39 5.69 20.27
C PRO A 116 5.55 6.95 19.41
N ALA A 117 5.91 6.81 18.14
CA ALA A 117 6.13 7.94 17.25
C ALA A 117 5.79 7.55 15.82
N ALA A 118 5.46 8.55 14.99
CA ALA A 118 5.17 8.33 13.57
C ALA A 118 6.36 7.68 12.87
N ASP A 119 6.07 6.66 12.06
CA ASP A 119 7.06 5.93 11.29
C ASP A 119 6.63 5.82 9.82
N TYR A 120 7.45 5.14 8.99
CA TYR A 120 7.15 5.01 7.56
C TYR A 120 5.92 4.13 7.30
N ALA A 121 5.65 3.15 8.17
CA ALA A 121 4.42 2.35 8.06
C ALA A 121 3.17 3.20 8.29
N ASP A 122 3.21 4.15 9.21
CA ASP A 122 2.11 5.10 9.42
C ASP A 122 1.86 5.95 8.17
N LEU A 123 2.91 6.43 7.53
CA LEU A 123 2.80 7.21 6.29
C LEU A 123 2.12 6.40 5.18
N VAL A 124 2.56 5.16 4.99
CA VAL A 124 1.99 4.28 3.97
C VAL A 124 0.53 3.95 4.30
N MET A 125 0.22 3.71 5.57
CA MET A 125 -1.16 3.46 6.03
C MET A 125 -2.08 4.64 5.71
N VAL A 126 -1.70 5.84 6.14
CA VAL A 126 -2.53 7.04 5.91
C VAL A 126 -2.64 7.34 4.42
N ALA A 127 -1.55 7.21 3.65
CA ALA A 127 -1.58 7.41 2.21
C ALA A 127 -2.57 6.46 1.51
N ASN A 128 -2.58 5.18 1.89
CA ASN A 128 -3.54 4.22 1.36
C ASN A 128 -4.98 4.59 1.70
N LEU A 129 -5.24 4.98 2.96
CA LEU A 129 -6.58 5.38 3.38
C LEU A 129 -7.05 6.63 2.63
N GLN A 130 -6.19 7.61 2.47
CA GLN A 130 -6.53 8.82 1.73
C GLN A 130 -6.85 8.54 0.27
N LEU A 131 -6.13 7.62 -0.37
CA LEU A 131 -6.39 7.26 -1.78
C LEU A 131 -7.71 6.52 -1.97
N VAL A 132 -8.20 5.80 -0.96
CA VAL A 132 -9.50 5.12 -1.04
C VAL A 132 -10.65 5.98 -0.52
N ALA A 133 -10.38 7.15 0.07
CA ALA A 133 -11.41 8.05 0.60
C ALA A 133 -12.42 8.41 -0.50
N GLY A 134 -13.71 8.34 -0.15
CA GLY A 134 -14.79 8.63 -1.11
C GLY A 134 -15.09 7.52 -2.11
N SER A 135 -14.37 6.40 -2.06
CA SER A 135 -14.61 5.24 -2.91
C SER A 135 -15.47 4.20 -2.19
N GLU A 136 -15.75 3.07 -2.86
CA GLU A 136 -16.48 1.94 -2.28
C GLU A 136 -15.55 0.90 -1.63
N HIS A 137 -14.26 1.21 -1.46
CA HIS A 137 -13.31 0.29 -0.83
C HIS A 137 -13.75 -0.05 0.61
N PRO A 138 -13.62 -1.33 1.05
CA PRO A 138 -14.05 -1.74 2.41
C PRO A 138 -13.43 -0.91 3.53
N TRP A 139 -12.24 -0.38 3.36
CA TRP A 139 -11.58 0.46 4.38
C TRP A 139 -12.32 1.76 4.65
N THR A 140 -13.15 2.24 3.73
CA THR A 140 -13.96 3.45 3.94
C THR A 140 -15.07 3.24 4.97
N GLU A 141 -15.44 1.99 5.25
CA GLU A 141 -16.48 1.65 6.24
C GLU A 141 -15.95 1.64 7.69
N MET A 142 -14.62 1.67 7.87
CA MET A 142 -14.02 1.73 9.20
C MET A 142 -14.16 3.12 9.81
N ASP A 143 -14.15 3.17 11.14
CA ASP A 143 -14.06 4.44 11.87
C ASP A 143 -12.59 4.89 11.93
N TRP A 144 -12.22 5.81 11.05
CA TRP A 144 -10.83 6.29 10.95
C TRP A 144 -10.39 7.10 12.18
N THR A 145 -11.35 7.60 12.98
CA THR A 145 -11.00 8.30 14.23
C THR A 145 -10.33 7.39 15.24
N LYS A 146 -10.48 6.08 15.09
CA LYS A 146 -9.85 5.06 15.94
C LYS A 146 -8.49 4.60 15.43
N ILE A 147 -8.06 5.07 14.26
CA ILE A 147 -6.76 4.73 13.68
C ILE A 147 -5.72 5.71 14.22
N SER A 148 -4.83 5.21 15.09
CA SER A 148 -3.89 6.06 15.83
C SER A 148 -2.84 6.72 14.95
N ALA A 149 -2.59 6.20 13.74
CA ALA A 149 -1.63 6.79 12.80
C ALA A 149 -1.97 8.24 12.47
N PHE A 150 -3.26 8.59 12.35
CA PHE A 150 -3.67 9.97 12.10
C PHE A 150 -3.24 10.92 13.22
N ASP A 151 -3.39 10.48 14.48
CA ASP A 151 -2.96 11.27 15.65
C ASP A 151 -1.46 11.48 15.65
N ARG A 152 -0.68 10.44 15.31
CA ARG A 152 0.78 10.56 15.27
C ARG A 152 1.27 11.50 14.18
N LEU A 153 0.51 11.63 13.09
CA LEU A 153 0.81 12.58 12.01
C LEU A 153 0.21 13.95 12.25
N GLY A 154 -0.65 14.11 13.27
CA GLY A 154 -1.34 15.36 13.54
C GLY A 154 -2.41 15.67 12.50
N LEU A 155 -3.00 14.64 11.88
CA LEU A 155 -4.01 14.78 10.84
C LEU A 155 -5.40 14.46 11.38
N ASP A 156 -6.40 15.22 10.90
CA ASP A 156 -7.80 14.90 11.15
C ASP A 156 -8.30 13.94 10.06
N PRO A 157 -8.73 12.71 10.42
CA PRO A 157 -9.20 11.76 9.42
C PRO A 157 -10.48 12.18 8.69
N ASN A 158 -11.19 13.19 9.20
CA ASN A 158 -12.42 13.71 8.60
C ASN A 158 -12.20 14.83 7.59
N ILE A 159 -10.96 15.31 7.42
CA ILE A 159 -10.64 16.35 6.43
C ILE A 159 -10.53 15.70 5.04
N ASP A 160 -11.25 16.29 4.07
CA ASP A 160 -11.22 15.86 2.69
C ASP A 160 -9.84 16.13 2.07
N MET A 161 -9.29 15.12 1.39
CA MET A 161 -8.00 15.19 0.68
C MET A 161 -7.90 16.35 -0.30
N SER A 162 -9.00 16.71 -0.96
CA SER A 162 -9.00 17.82 -1.92
C SER A 162 -8.67 19.15 -1.25
N GLU A 163 -9.07 19.34 0.00
CA GLU A 163 -8.73 20.51 0.78
C GLU A 163 -7.25 20.53 1.18
N GLU A 164 -6.69 19.36 1.52
CA GLU A 164 -5.26 19.24 1.85
C GLU A 164 -4.36 19.48 0.64
N GLU A 165 -4.73 18.94 -0.53
CA GLU A 165 -3.99 19.17 -1.76
C GLU A 165 -3.99 20.66 -2.15
N ASP A 166 -5.14 21.32 -2.01
CA ASP A 166 -5.27 22.77 -2.28
C ASP A 166 -4.42 23.59 -1.31
N LEU A 167 -4.37 23.22 -0.04
CA LEU A 167 -3.53 23.88 0.95
C LEU A 167 -2.05 23.69 0.65
N ASN A 168 -1.65 22.49 0.21
CA ASN A 168 -0.27 22.17 -0.15
C ASN A 168 0.16 22.86 -1.45
N ALA A 169 -0.74 23.03 -2.40
CA ALA A 169 -0.49 23.72 -3.65
C ALA A 169 -0.31 25.24 -3.47
N GLN A 170 -0.82 25.80 -2.36
CA GLN A 170 -0.69 27.23 -2.03
C GLN A 170 0.56 27.56 -1.21
N MET A 171 1.28 26.54 -0.74
CA MET A 171 2.53 26.71 -0.03
C MET A 171 3.73 26.42 -0.92
#